data_11e04917ba7d4b766a3400992059da41
#
_entry.id   11e04917ba7d4b766a3400992059da41
#
_cell.length_a   1.000
_cell.length_b   1.000
_cell.length_c   1.000
_cell.angle_alpha   90.00
_cell.angle_beta   90.00
_cell.angle_gamma   90.00
#
_symmetry.space_group_name_H-M   'P 1'
#
loop_
_entity.id
_entity.type
_entity.pdbx_description
1 polymer ?
#
loop_
_entity_poly.entity_id
_entity_poly.type
_entity_poly.pdbx_seq_one_letter_code
_entity_poly.pdbx_strand_id
1 'polypeptide(L)'
;MIARLLRRLTPVAMLTALAHAPLVHADVTTRDDAGNTVTLAAPAQRVISLAPHATELIYAAGGGAKLVGTVTYSDYPPAAQAIPRVGDNKALDLERIAALKPDLIVVWRHGNAERQTDALRALHIPLFFSEPKHLDDVSSSLRRLGKLLGTQPAADAAAAAYTRDIAALRARYAARAPVTMFFQVWDRPLMTLNGAHLINDVIELCGGRNVFASLRPLVPTVTDEAVLAANPEAIVTTSAGASRTDEPLPSLARWRTWPALTAVARNNLFAIDGDLLTRPSPRIAQGAAALCEDLEAARGRRPAR
;
A
#
# COMPACT_ATOMS: atom_id res chain seq x y z
N MET A 1 -82.10 -30.10 46.65
CA MET A 1 -81.17 -30.92 45.83
C MET A 1 -80.58 -30.03 44.78
N ILE A 2 -79.34 -29.56 44.98
CA ILE A 2 -78.66 -28.56 44.14
C ILE A 2 -77.49 -29.29 43.46
N ALA A 3 -77.57 -29.46 42.11
CA ALA A 3 -76.53 -30.06 41.28
C ALA A 3 -75.49 -28.98 40.91
N ARG A 4 -74.25 -29.16 41.33
CA ARG A 4 -73.09 -28.31 40.96
C ARG A 4 -72.54 -28.74 39.60
N LEU A 5 -72.61 -27.84 38.62
CA LEU A 5 -71.97 -27.95 37.30
C LEU A 5 -70.50 -27.49 37.41
N LEU A 6 -69.52 -28.39 37.36
CA LEU A 6 -68.11 -28.08 37.22
C LEU A 6 -67.75 -27.85 35.75
N ARG A 7 -67.53 -26.57 35.37
CA ARG A 7 -66.92 -26.22 34.07
C ARG A 7 -65.38 -26.46 34.15
N ARG A 8 -64.89 -27.45 33.38
CA ARG A 8 -63.47 -27.65 33.16
C ARG A 8 -62.94 -26.63 32.16
N LEU A 9 -62.07 -25.70 32.60
CA LEU A 9 -61.29 -24.80 31.74
C LEU A 9 -60.04 -25.55 31.30
N THR A 10 -59.93 -25.83 29.98
CA THR A 10 -58.71 -26.32 29.35
C THR A 10 -57.80 -25.12 28.97
N PRO A 11 -56.53 -25.08 29.42
CA PRO A 11 -55.60 -24.05 28.95
C PRO A 11 -55.16 -24.36 27.54
N VAL A 12 -55.44 -23.45 26.61
CA VAL A 12 -54.86 -23.43 25.25
C VAL A 12 -53.42 -22.94 25.39
N ALA A 13 -52.45 -23.83 25.24
CA ALA A 13 -51.05 -23.50 25.13
C ALA A 13 -50.78 -22.91 23.75
N MET A 14 -50.60 -21.61 23.70
CA MET A 14 -50.27 -20.88 22.48
C MET A 14 -48.77 -21.05 22.21
N LEU A 15 -48.40 -21.99 21.33
CA LEU A 15 -47.04 -22.23 20.88
C LEU A 15 -46.60 -21.09 19.96
N THR A 16 -45.87 -20.10 20.44
CA THR A 16 -45.21 -19.07 19.64
C THR A 16 -44.02 -19.68 18.89
N ALA A 17 -44.22 -20.08 17.65
CA ALA A 17 -43.16 -20.43 16.73
C ALA A 17 -42.36 -19.14 16.38
N LEU A 18 -41.16 -18.98 16.99
CA LEU A 18 -40.20 -17.99 16.53
C LEU A 18 -39.76 -18.39 15.10
N ALA A 19 -40.28 -17.70 14.12
CA ALA A 19 -39.83 -17.80 12.75
C ALA A 19 -38.37 -17.25 12.70
N HIS A 20 -37.39 -18.15 12.60
CA HIS A 20 -36.02 -17.79 12.25
C HIS A 20 -36.04 -17.39 10.76
N ALA A 21 -36.22 -16.09 10.47
CA ALA A 21 -35.97 -15.58 9.12
C ALA A 21 -34.48 -15.74 8.83
N PRO A 22 -34.07 -16.39 7.72
CA PRO A 22 -32.68 -16.43 7.32
C PRO A 22 -32.23 -14.97 7.10
N LEU A 23 -31.16 -14.57 7.79
CA LEU A 23 -30.46 -13.32 7.51
C LEU A 23 -29.92 -13.40 6.08
N VAL A 24 -30.65 -12.83 5.13
CA VAL A 24 -30.14 -12.63 3.77
C VAL A 24 -29.03 -11.60 3.88
N HIS A 25 -27.79 -12.06 3.93
CA HIS A 25 -26.64 -11.17 3.77
C HIS A 25 -26.60 -10.74 2.32
N ALA A 26 -26.69 -9.44 2.09
CA ALA A 26 -26.47 -8.89 0.74
C ALA A 26 -25.01 -9.11 0.36
N ASP A 27 -24.77 -9.55 -0.88
CA ASP A 27 -23.45 -9.73 -1.44
C ASP A 27 -22.61 -8.46 -1.29
N VAL A 28 -21.36 -8.63 -0.85
CA VAL A 28 -20.39 -7.55 -0.75
C VAL A 28 -19.62 -7.48 -2.06
N THR A 29 -19.82 -6.41 -2.82
CA THR A 29 -19.21 -6.26 -4.15
C THR A 29 -18.39 -4.99 -4.24
N THR A 30 -17.18 -5.08 -4.83
CA THR A 30 -16.33 -3.92 -5.16
C THR A 30 -15.49 -4.20 -6.41
N ARG A 31 -14.79 -3.17 -6.92
CA ARG A 31 -13.81 -3.33 -7.99
C ARG A 31 -12.39 -3.33 -7.43
N ASP A 32 -11.51 -4.18 -7.98
CA ASP A 32 -10.08 -4.20 -7.69
C ASP A 32 -9.29 -3.24 -8.61
N ASP A 33 -7.95 -3.15 -8.44
CA ASP A 33 -7.09 -2.30 -9.26
C ASP A 33 -6.81 -2.88 -10.66
N ALA A 34 -7.23 -4.13 -10.93
CA ALA A 34 -7.22 -4.70 -12.27
C ALA A 34 -8.52 -4.42 -13.03
N GLY A 35 -9.51 -3.81 -12.37
CA GLY A 35 -10.84 -3.53 -12.92
C GLY A 35 -11.82 -4.69 -12.80
N ASN A 36 -11.45 -5.79 -12.13
CA ASN A 36 -12.34 -6.92 -11.91
C ASN A 36 -13.36 -6.60 -10.81
N THR A 37 -14.57 -7.16 -10.95
CA THR A 37 -15.56 -7.16 -9.88
C THR A 37 -15.26 -8.31 -8.92
N VAL A 38 -15.04 -7.99 -7.64
CA VAL A 38 -14.87 -8.97 -6.56
C VAL A 38 -16.17 -9.01 -5.77
N THR A 39 -16.79 -10.19 -5.67
CA THR A 39 -18.04 -10.42 -4.96
C THR A 39 -17.85 -11.48 -3.90
N LEU A 40 -18.28 -11.21 -2.67
CA LEU A 40 -18.29 -12.12 -1.54
C LEU A 40 -19.72 -12.24 -1.03
N ALA A 41 -20.16 -13.45 -0.67
CA ALA A 41 -21.49 -13.69 -0.10
C ALA A 41 -21.67 -13.05 1.30
N ALA A 42 -20.57 -12.78 2.00
CA ALA A 42 -20.52 -12.07 3.28
C ALA A 42 -19.15 -11.41 3.42
N PRO A 43 -18.97 -10.43 4.34
CA PRO A 43 -17.65 -9.86 4.61
C PRO A 43 -16.61 -10.92 4.97
N ALA A 44 -15.43 -10.84 4.34
CA ALA A 44 -14.34 -11.78 4.52
C ALA A 44 -13.94 -11.90 6.00
N GLN A 45 -13.65 -13.12 6.44
CA GLN A 45 -13.22 -13.44 7.79
C GLN A 45 -11.82 -14.08 7.82
N ARG A 46 -11.35 -14.62 6.70
CA ARG A 46 -10.08 -15.33 6.58
C ARG A 46 -9.34 -14.83 5.35
N VAL A 47 -8.45 -13.86 5.55
CA VAL A 47 -7.78 -13.14 4.48
C VAL A 47 -6.32 -13.55 4.38
N ILE A 48 -5.84 -13.76 3.17
CA ILE A 48 -4.39 -13.88 2.89
C ILE A 48 -3.94 -12.62 2.12
N SER A 49 -2.83 -12.05 2.54
CA SER A 49 -2.17 -10.92 1.87
C SER A 49 -0.87 -11.39 1.22
N LEU A 50 -0.74 -11.17 -0.09
CA LEU A 50 0.43 -11.60 -0.87
C LEU A 50 1.41 -10.45 -1.19
N ALA A 51 1.34 -9.36 -0.42
CA ALA A 51 2.30 -8.27 -0.49
C ALA A 51 2.40 -7.50 0.83
N PRO A 52 3.58 -6.92 1.17
CA PRO A 52 3.74 -6.09 2.36
C PRO A 52 2.76 -4.91 2.42
N HIS A 53 2.63 -4.14 1.33
CA HIS A 53 1.70 -3.01 1.27
C HIS A 53 0.23 -3.43 1.44
N ALA A 54 -0.16 -4.59 0.88
CA ALA A 54 -1.52 -5.11 1.05
C ALA A 54 -1.79 -5.52 2.51
N THR A 55 -0.79 -6.09 3.20
CA THR A 55 -0.85 -6.36 4.64
C THR A 55 -1.10 -5.06 5.41
N GLU A 56 -0.34 -4.01 5.13
CA GLU A 56 -0.48 -2.70 5.77
C GLU A 56 -1.85 -2.06 5.49
N LEU A 57 -2.35 -2.15 4.24
CA LEU A 57 -3.68 -1.66 3.86
C LEU A 57 -4.79 -2.39 4.63
N ILE A 58 -4.71 -3.74 4.74
CA ILE A 58 -5.69 -4.55 5.47
C ILE A 58 -5.70 -4.17 6.96
N TYR A 59 -4.53 -4.01 7.58
CA TYR A 59 -4.45 -3.56 8.97
C TYR A 59 -5.04 -2.17 9.17
N ALA A 60 -4.67 -1.23 8.30
CA ALA A 60 -5.19 0.14 8.35
C ALA A 60 -6.70 0.22 8.10
N ALA A 61 -7.24 -0.66 7.25
CA ALA A 61 -8.68 -0.81 7.04
C ALA A 61 -9.41 -1.53 8.20
N GLY A 62 -8.73 -1.90 9.30
CA GLY A 62 -9.31 -2.56 10.47
C GLY A 62 -9.46 -4.07 10.32
N GLY A 63 -8.87 -4.69 9.30
CA GLY A 63 -8.99 -6.12 9.01
C GLY A 63 -7.85 -6.99 9.57
N GLY A 64 -6.94 -6.45 10.39
CA GLY A 64 -5.75 -7.17 10.84
C GLY A 64 -6.05 -8.50 11.54
N ALA A 65 -7.10 -8.57 12.36
CA ALA A 65 -7.51 -9.80 13.05
C ALA A 65 -8.04 -10.90 12.09
N LYS A 66 -8.33 -10.56 10.84
CA LYS A 66 -8.81 -11.48 9.81
C LYS A 66 -7.69 -12.07 8.96
N LEU A 67 -6.46 -11.56 9.09
CA LEU A 67 -5.31 -12.09 8.37
C LEU A 67 -4.90 -13.45 8.94
N VAL A 68 -4.95 -14.48 8.09
CA VAL A 68 -4.55 -15.86 8.42
C VAL A 68 -3.26 -16.28 7.71
N GLY A 69 -2.78 -15.50 6.74
CA GLY A 69 -1.53 -15.72 6.02
C GLY A 69 -0.99 -14.45 5.38
N THR A 70 0.35 -14.33 5.35
CA THR A 70 1.05 -13.22 4.69
C THR A 70 2.31 -13.75 3.98
N VAL A 71 2.98 -12.88 3.22
CA VAL A 71 4.28 -13.20 2.59
C VAL A 71 5.45 -12.62 3.38
N THR A 72 6.66 -13.03 3.02
CA THR A 72 7.93 -12.47 3.52
C THR A 72 7.91 -10.94 3.41
N TYR A 73 8.55 -10.26 4.35
CA TYR A 73 8.58 -8.80 4.49
C TYR A 73 7.26 -8.12 4.85
N SER A 74 6.18 -8.87 5.14
CA SER A 74 4.95 -8.33 5.76
C SER A 74 5.17 -8.15 7.26
N ASP A 75 5.93 -7.15 7.64
CA ASP A 75 6.47 -6.92 8.99
C ASP A 75 5.82 -5.74 9.74
N TYR A 76 4.97 -4.99 9.05
CA TYR A 76 4.25 -3.87 9.64
C TYR A 76 2.72 -4.05 9.53
N PRO A 77 1.97 -3.67 10.59
CA PRO A 77 2.44 -3.30 11.92
C PRO A 77 3.14 -4.49 12.62
N PRO A 78 3.80 -4.30 13.77
CA PRO A 78 4.51 -5.40 14.44
C PRO A 78 3.69 -6.67 14.65
N ALA A 79 2.37 -6.55 14.84
CA ALA A 79 1.45 -7.69 14.92
C ALA A 79 1.44 -8.58 13.66
N ALA A 80 1.79 -8.05 12.49
CA ALA A 80 1.87 -8.82 11.24
C ALA A 80 2.98 -9.87 11.27
N GLN A 81 4.00 -9.69 12.11
CA GLN A 81 5.13 -10.62 12.22
C GLN A 81 4.69 -12.00 12.76
N ALA A 82 3.65 -12.06 13.57
CA ALA A 82 3.11 -13.30 14.13
C ALA A 82 2.26 -14.12 13.14
N ILE A 83 1.88 -13.55 11.99
CA ILE A 83 1.01 -14.21 11.02
C ILE A 83 1.83 -15.24 10.21
N PRO A 84 1.29 -16.46 9.98
CA PRO A 84 1.96 -17.47 9.16
C PRO A 84 2.38 -16.97 7.79
N ARG A 85 3.60 -17.31 7.35
CA ARG A 85 4.10 -16.99 6.01
C ARG A 85 3.66 -18.06 5.01
N VAL A 86 3.15 -17.64 3.87
CA VAL A 86 2.69 -18.51 2.77
C VAL A 86 3.58 -18.38 1.53
N GLY A 87 4.79 -17.89 1.70
CA GLY A 87 5.77 -17.73 0.63
C GLY A 87 6.27 -16.29 0.48
N ASP A 88 6.72 -15.96 -0.71
CA ASP A 88 7.21 -14.64 -1.10
C ASP A 88 6.72 -14.24 -2.51
N ASN A 89 7.25 -13.16 -3.08
CA ASN A 89 6.89 -12.72 -4.43
C ASN A 89 7.40 -13.66 -5.55
N LYS A 90 8.31 -14.59 -5.26
CA LYS A 90 8.89 -15.56 -6.23
C LYS A 90 8.20 -16.91 -6.16
N ALA A 91 7.85 -17.37 -4.94
CA ALA A 91 7.26 -18.69 -4.72
C ALA A 91 6.19 -18.62 -3.61
N LEU A 92 4.99 -19.14 -3.93
CA LEU A 92 3.88 -19.29 -3.00
C LEU A 92 3.67 -20.76 -2.65
N ASP A 93 3.42 -21.01 -1.38
CA ASP A 93 3.01 -22.33 -0.87
C ASP A 93 1.48 -22.49 -1.01
N LEU A 94 1.05 -23.02 -2.16
CA LEU A 94 -0.36 -23.18 -2.50
C LEU A 94 -1.08 -24.17 -1.57
N GLU A 95 -0.37 -25.19 -1.09
CA GLU A 95 -0.95 -26.19 -0.17
C GLU A 95 -1.26 -25.50 1.18
N ARG A 96 -0.32 -24.72 1.67
CA ARG A 96 -0.52 -23.92 2.90
C ARG A 96 -1.61 -22.88 2.73
N ILE A 97 -1.69 -22.20 1.57
CA ILE A 97 -2.78 -21.26 1.26
C ILE A 97 -4.12 -21.99 1.34
N ALA A 98 -4.26 -23.15 0.68
CA ALA A 98 -5.50 -23.93 0.69
C ALA A 98 -5.84 -24.44 2.10
N ALA A 99 -4.85 -24.92 2.86
CA ALA A 99 -5.02 -25.40 4.24
C ALA A 99 -5.52 -24.31 5.20
N LEU A 100 -5.16 -23.04 4.96
CA LEU A 100 -5.63 -21.89 5.72
C LEU A 100 -7.08 -21.51 5.41
N LYS A 101 -7.70 -22.10 4.39
CA LYS A 101 -9.11 -21.89 3.99
C LYS A 101 -9.49 -20.41 3.94
N PRO A 102 -8.80 -19.58 3.15
CA PRO A 102 -9.15 -18.17 3.02
C PRO A 102 -10.45 -18.00 2.23
N ASP A 103 -11.20 -16.95 2.55
CA ASP A 103 -12.37 -16.49 1.82
C ASP A 103 -12.08 -15.26 0.95
N LEU A 104 -10.86 -14.69 1.08
CA LEU A 104 -10.33 -13.62 0.23
C LEU A 104 -8.81 -13.70 0.18
N ILE A 105 -8.23 -13.51 -1.01
CA ILE A 105 -6.79 -13.31 -1.18
C ILE A 105 -6.54 -11.95 -1.82
N VAL A 106 -5.70 -11.13 -1.18
CA VAL A 106 -5.25 -9.84 -1.73
C VAL A 106 -3.89 -10.04 -2.40
N VAL A 107 -3.87 -9.82 -3.72
CA VAL A 107 -2.74 -10.13 -4.61
C VAL A 107 -2.09 -8.83 -5.08
N TRP A 108 -0.77 -8.78 -5.15
CA TRP A 108 -0.07 -7.67 -5.80
C TRP A 108 -0.02 -7.90 -7.32
N ARG A 109 -0.72 -7.05 -8.08
CA ARG A 109 -0.98 -7.25 -9.50
C ARG A 109 0.29 -7.47 -10.34
N HIS A 110 1.32 -6.67 -10.17
CA HIS A 110 2.57 -6.76 -10.93
C HIS A 110 3.75 -7.34 -10.12
N GLY A 111 3.60 -7.52 -8.82
CA GLY A 111 4.64 -8.09 -7.96
C GLY A 111 4.58 -9.60 -7.80
N ASN A 112 3.41 -10.22 -8.04
CA ASN A 112 3.26 -11.66 -8.09
C ASN A 112 3.32 -12.13 -9.54
N ALA A 113 4.09 -13.18 -9.81
CA ALA A 113 4.21 -13.73 -11.16
C ALA A 113 2.85 -14.24 -11.68
N GLU A 114 2.58 -14.04 -12.98
CA GLU A 114 1.31 -14.44 -13.61
C GLU A 114 1.00 -15.94 -13.39
N ARG A 115 2.01 -16.81 -13.50
CA ARG A 115 1.87 -18.24 -13.21
C ARG A 115 1.36 -18.53 -11.79
N GLN A 116 1.80 -17.76 -10.79
CA GLN A 116 1.32 -17.90 -9.41
C GLN A 116 -0.14 -17.45 -9.31
N THR A 117 -0.48 -16.36 -9.97
CA THR A 117 -1.84 -15.83 -10.00
C THR A 117 -2.82 -16.81 -10.65
N ASP A 118 -2.41 -17.49 -11.73
CA ASP A 118 -3.22 -18.53 -12.38
C ASP A 118 -3.44 -19.73 -11.47
N ALA A 119 -2.41 -20.15 -10.75
CA ALA A 119 -2.54 -21.22 -9.77
C ALA A 119 -3.49 -20.84 -8.62
N LEU A 120 -3.49 -19.57 -8.18
CA LEU A 120 -4.44 -19.08 -7.18
C LEU A 120 -5.88 -19.06 -7.71
N ARG A 121 -6.10 -18.67 -8.98
CA ARG A 121 -7.43 -18.73 -9.62
C ARG A 121 -8.00 -20.14 -9.63
N ALA A 122 -7.15 -21.16 -9.83
CA ALA A 122 -7.57 -22.57 -9.80
C ALA A 122 -8.08 -23.02 -8.44
N LEU A 123 -7.79 -22.31 -7.35
CA LEU A 123 -8.34 -22.58 -6.02
C LEU A 123 -9.80 -22.08 -5.85
N HIS A 124 -10.35 -21.34 -6.82
CA HIS A 124 -11.71 -20.77 -6.79
C HIS A 124 -11.97 -19.86 -5.57
N ILE A 125 -10.91 -19.27 -5.01
CA ILE A 125 -10.99 -18.31 -3.92
C ILE A 125 -11.05 -16.89 -4.53
N PRO A 126 -11.94 -15.99 -4.07
CA PRO A 126 -11.99 -14.62 -4.53
C PRO A 126 -10.63 -13.91 -4.41
N LEU A 127 -10.17 -13.29 -5.49
CA LEU A 127 -8.92 -12.52 -5.55
C LEU A 127 -9.25 -11.03 -5.66
N PHE A 128 -8.57 -10.21 -4.86
CA PHE A 128 -8.56 -8.76 -4.98
C PHE A 128 -7.16 -8.31 -5.39
N PHE A 129 -7.02 -7.77 -6.61
CA PHE A 129 -5.75 -7.25 -7.11
C PHE A 129 -5.50 -5.84 -6.58
N SER A 130 -4.42 -5.66 -5.83
CA SER A 130 -3.98 -4.39 -5.27
C SER A 130 -2.81 -3.84 -6.07
N GLU A 131 -2.95 -2.62 -6.59
CA GLU A 131 -1.92 -1.89 -7.33
C GLU A 131 -2.23 -0.38 -7.30
N PRO A 132 -2.13 0.29 -6.16
CA PRO A 132 -2.27 1.74 -6.13
C PRO A 132 -1.19 2.40 -7.00
N LYS A 133 -1.61 3.18 -8.00
CA LYS A 133 -0.74 3.86 -8.96
C LYS A 133 -0.55 5.33 -8.65
N HIS A 134 -1.50 5.91 -7.95
CA HIS A 134 -1.51 7.30 -7.53
C HIS A 134 -1.72 7.40 -6.02
N LEU A 135 -1.33 8.52 -5.43
CA LEU A 135 -1.53 8.76 -4.00
C LEU A 135 -3.00 8.63 -3.58
N ASP A 136 -3.93 9.07 -4.42
CA ASP A 136 -5.36 8.99 -4.11
C ASP A 136 -5.89 7.54 -4.12
N ASP A 137 -5.22 6.61 -4.82
CA ASP A 137 -5.61 5.20 -4.86
C ASP A 137 -5.44 4.51 -3.51
N VAL A 138 -4.53 4.98 -2.65
CA VAL A 138 -4.34 4.44 -1.29
C VAL A 138 -5.62 4.60 -0.48
N SER A 139 -6.22 5.80 -0.49
CA SER A 139 -7.48 6.06 0.23
C SER A 139 -8.65 5.26 -0.35
N SER A 140 -8.69 5.10 -1.68
CA SER A 140 -9.67 4.27 -2.38
C SER A 140 -9.51 2.80 -2.01
N SER A 141 -8.28 2.27 -1.96
CA SER A 141 -7.97 0.90 -1.58
C SER A 141 -8.40 0.59 -0.15
N LEU A 142 -8.18 1.51 0.80
CA LEU A 142 -8.65 1.38 2.18
C LEU A 142 -10.16 1.19 2.24
N ARG A 143 -10.94 2.05 1.55
CA ARG A 143 -12.42 1.96 1.55
C ARG A 143 -12.92 0.67 0.90
N ARG A 144 -12.32 0.26 -0.21
CA ARG A 144 -12.68 -0.98 -0.91
C ARG A 144 -12.39 -2.21 -0.06
N LEU A 145 -11.23 -2.27 0.57
CA LEU A 145 -10.88 -3.32 1.52
C LEU A 145 -11.79 -3.29 2.74
N GLY A 146 -12.07 -2.11 3.32
CA GLY A 146 -13.02 -1.96 4.42
C GLY A 146 -14.39 -2.53 4.10
N LYS A 147 -14.89 -2.34 2.86
CA LYS A 147 -16.14 -2.92 2.39
C LYS A 147 -16.06 -4.45 2.36
N LEU A 148 -15.03 -5.03 1.72
CA LEU A 148 -14.84 -6.48 1.65
C LEU A 148 -14.68 -7.13 3.02
N LEU A 149 -14.09 -6.42 3.97
CA LEU A 149 -13.80 -6.88 5.32
C LEU A 149 -14.95 -6.61 6.31
N GLY A 150 -15.95 -5.80 5.93
CA GLY A 150 -17.00 -5.36 6.87
C GLY A 150 -16.49 -4.42 7.96
N THR A 151 -15.43 -3.65 7.66
CA THR A 151 -14.76 -2.74 8.60
C THR A 151 -14.79 -1.29 8.12
N GLN A 152 -15.85 -0.91 7.37
CA GLN A 152 -15.96 0.42 6.75
C GLN A 152 -15.68 1.58 7.69
N PRO A 153 -16.19 1.64 8.94
CA PRO A 153 -15.90 2.79 9.82
C PRO A 153 -14.41 2.99 10.07
N ALA A 154 -13.65 1.90 10.29
CA ALA A 154 -12.20 1.98 10.49
C ALA A 154 -11.47 2.37 9.20
N ALA A 155 -11.89 1.78 8.07
CA ALA A 155 -11.32 2.08 6.76
C ALA A 155 -11.56 3.53 6.33
N ASP A 156 -12.75 4.06 6.55
CA ASP A 156 -13.10 5.45 6.23
C ASP A 156 -12.32 6.43 7.11
N ALA A 157 -12.17 6.12 8.40
CA ALA A 157 -11.34 6.93 9.31
C ALA A 157 -9.87 6.95 8.87
N ALA A 158 -9.29 5.79 8.52
CA ALA A 158 -7.92 5.69 8.01
C ALA A 158 -7.75 6.42 6.66
N ALA A 159 -8.69 6.27 5.73
CA ALA A 159 -8.68 6.96 4.45
C ALA A 159 -8.77 8.48 4.62
N ALA A 160 -9.62 8.96 5.53
CA ALA A 160 -9.75 10.38 5.84
C ALA A 160 -8.48 10.94 6.49
N ALA A 161 -7.84 10.21 7.42
CA ALA A 161 -6.57 10.59 8.02
C ALA A 161 -5.47 10.72 6.96
N TYR A 162 -5.29 9.69 6.15
CA TYR A 162 -4.34 9.68 5.04
C TYR A 162 -4.55 10.86 4.07
N THR A 163 -5.81 11.09 3.66
CA THR A 163 -6.13 12.18 2.73
C THR A 163 -5.79 13.56 3.33
N ARG A 164 -6.03 13.76 4.64
CA ARG A 164 -5.65 15.00 5.33
C ARG A 164 -4.13 15.20 5.35
N ASP A 165 -3.37 14.14 5.64
CA ASP A 165 -1.91 14.20 5.71
C ASP A 165 -1.32 14.56 4.34
N ILE A 166 -1.78 13.91 3.26
CA ILE A 166 -1.36 14.20 1.88
C ILE A 166 -1.77 15.63 1.48
N ALA A 167 -2.98 16.08 1.82
CA ALA A 167 -3.44 17.43 1.54
C ALA A 167 -2.60 18.50 2.25
N ALA A 168 -2.22 18.25 3.51
CA ALA A 168 -1.35 19.15 4.27
C ALA A 168 0.04 19.29 3.64
N LEU A 169 0.64 18.18 3.21
CA LEU A 169 1.93 18.19 2.50
C LEU A 169 1.81 18.95 1.17
N ARG A 170 0.77 18.66 0.38
CA ARG A 170 0.53 19.35 -0.90
C ARG A 170 0.37 20.85 -0.71
N ALA A 171 -0.42 21.28 0.26
CA ALA A 171 -0.60 22.71 0.57
C ALA A 171 0.70 23.40 0.97
N ARG A 172 1.60 22.70 1.67
CA ARG A 172 2.87 23.26 2.14
C ARG A 172 3.94 23.32 1.06
N TYR A 173 4.00 22.33 0.16
CA TYR A 173 5.16 22.12 -0.68
C TYR A 173 4.93 22.24 -2.19
N ALA A 174 3.72 22.00 -2.72
CA ALA A 174 3.48 21.91 -4.16
C ALA A 174 3.79 23.22 -4.91
N ALA A 175 3.61 24.37 -4.26
CA ALA A 175 3.89 25.68 -4.86
C ALA A 175 5.33 26.20 -4.58
N ARG A 176 6.20 25.37 -3.95
CA ARG A 176 7.60 25.76 -3.70
C ARG A 176 8.40 25.75 -5.00
N ALA A 177 9.49 26.54 -5.04
CA ALA A 177 10.38 26.57 -6.20
C ALA A 177 10.84 25.16 -6.59
N PRO A 178 10.64 24.70 -7.84
CA PRO A 178 10.92 23.33 -8.24
C PRO A 178 12.36 22.92 -7.99
N VAL A 179 12.57 21.67 -7.50
CA VAL A 179 13.90 21.05 -7.37
C VAL A 179 13.98 19.93 -8.40
N THR A 180 14.94 20.02 -9.33
CA THR A 180 15.20 18.90 -10.25
C THR A 180 15.86 17.77 -9.48
N MET A 181 15.33 16.54 -9.64
CA MET A 181 15.87 15.41 -8.90
C MET A 181 15.95 14.15 -9.76
N PHE A 182 16.91 13.31 -9.42
CA PHE A 182 17.03 11.94 -9.86
C PHE A 182 16.66 11.00 -8.70
N PHE A 183 15.70 10.12 -8.95
CA PHE A 183 15.35 9.06 -7.99
C PHE A 183 16.04 7.78 -8.41
N GLN A 184 17.01 7.31 -7.60
CA GLN A 184 17.75 6.08 -7.84
C GLN A 184 17.04 4.91 -7.19
N VAL A 185 16.38 4.08 -8.02
CA VAL A 185 15.68 2.86 -7.55
C VAL A 185 16.69 1.76 -7.25
N TRP A 186 17.72 1.60 -8.12
CA TRP A 186 18.72 0.56 -8.03
C TRP A 186 20.05 1.07 -8.61
N ASP A 187 21.19 0.54 -8.18
CA ASP A 187 22.50 1.03 -8.60
C ASP A 187 23.20 0.16 -9.66
N ARG A 188 22.86 -1.12 -9.77
CA ARG A 188 23.48 -2.07 -10.73
C ARG A 188 22.49 -3.12 -11.21
N PRO A 189 21.88 -3.00 -12.39
CA PRO A 189 21.99 -1.83 -13.28
C PRO A 189 21.39 -0.55 -12.66
N LEU A 190 21.90 0.62 -13.08
CA LEU A 190 21.34 1.89 -12.59
C LEU A 190 19.91 2.07 -13.11
N MET A 191 18.96 2.15 -12.22
CA MET A 191 17.53 2.23 -12.53
C MET A 191 16.89 3.44 -11.86
N THR A 192 15.90 4.01 -12.55
CA THR A 192 15.08 5.12 -12.05
C THR A 192 13.59 4.80 -12.21
N LEU A 193 12.74 5.78 -12.05
CA LEU A 193 11.30 5.69 -12.33
C LEU A 193 10.86 6.81 -13.27
N ASN A 194 9.78 6.58 -13.99
CA ASN A 194 9.18 7.57 -14.87
C ASN A 194 8.06 8.36 -14.19
N GLY A 195 7.41 9.26 -14.95
CA GLY A 195 6.33 10.11 -14.47
C GLY A 195 5.02 9.40 -14.13
N ALA A 196 4.83 8.13 -14.55
CA ALA A 196 3.63 7.34 -14.23
C ALA A 196 3.77 6.51 -12.95
N HIS A 197 4.92 6.54 -12.29
CA HIS A 197 5.15 5.79 -11.06
C HIS A 197 4.61 6.54 -9.85
N LEU A 198 3.99 5.85 -8.88
CA LEU A 198 3.43 6.45 -7.65
C LEU A 198 4.42 7.38 -6.91
N ILE A 199 5.71 7.02 -6.86
CA ILE A 199 6.73 7.88 -6.23
C ILE A 199 6.88 9.21 -6.99
N ASN A 200 6.57 9.27 -8.29
CA ASN A 200 6.57 10.53 -9.02
C ASN A 200 5.48 11.50 -8.51
N ASP A 201 4.30 10.99 -8.13
CA ASP A 201 3.28 11.80 -7.47
C ASP A 201 3.80 12.40 -6.15
N VAL A 202 4.60 11.62 -5.39
CA VAL A 202 5.26 12.11 -4.16
C VAL A 202 6.29 13.20 -4.50
N ILE A 203 7.08 13.00 -5.55
CA ILE A 203 8.07 14.00 -5.99
C ILE A 203 7.37 15.32 -6.33
N GLU A 204 6.31 15.27 -7.13
CA GLU A 204 5.55 16.45 -7.56
C GLU A 204 4.83 17.12 -6.37
N LEU A 205 4.26 16.33 -5.46
CA LEU A 205 3.64 16.83 -4.23
C LEU A 205 4.63 17.67 -3.41
N CYS A 206 5.92 17.28 -3.39
CA CYS A 206 6.98 18.00 -2.68
C CYS A 206 7.56 19.18 -3.49
N GLY A 207 6.99 19.50 -4.66
CA GLY A 207 7.54 20.50 -5.58
C GLY A 207 8.86 20.06 -6.21
N GLY A 208 9.08 18.74 -6.34
CA GLY A 208 10.18 18.17 -7.10
C GLY A 208 9.84 18.04 -8.58
N ARG A 209 10.86 17.89 -9.41
CA ARG A 209 10.76 17.56 -10.82
C ARG A 209 11.69 16.41 -11.15
N ASN A 210 11.13 15.26 -11.45
CA ASN A 210 11.88 14.08 -11.87
C ASN A 210 12.52 14.33 -13.25
N VAL A 211 13.84 14.26 -13.34
CA VAL A 211 14.58 14.50 -14.59
C VAL A 211 14.36 13.42 -15.66
N PHE A 212 13.82 12.26 -15.26
CA PHE A 212 13.51 11.13 -16.15
C PHE A 212 12.00 10.83 -16.28
N ALA A 213 11.14 11.76 -15.92
CA ALA A 213 9.68 11.57 -15.97
C ALA A 213 9.15 11.18 -17.36
N SER A 214 9.81 11.59 -18.45
CA SER A 214 9.38 11.34 -19.83
C SER A 214 9.77 9.97 -20.40
N LEU A 215 10.53 9.15 -19.66
CA LEU A 215 10.91 7.82 -20.12
C LEU A 215 9.69 6.88 -20.17
N ARG A 216 9.64 5.99 -21.18
CA ARG A 216 8.47 5.10 -21.39
C ARG A 216 8.33 3.99 -20.37
N PRO A 217 9.38 3.17 -20.06
CA PRO A 217 9.27 2.13 -19.05
C PRO A 217 8.96 2.74 -17.67
N LEU A 218 8.14 2.05 -16.86
CA LEU A 218 7.80 2.50 -15.50
C LEU A 218 9.04 2.63 -14.61
N VAL A 219 9.95 1.65 -14.74
CA VAL A 219 11.25 1.60 -14.05
C VAL A 219 12.34 1.39 -15.09
N PRO A 220 12.81 2.46 -15.76
CA PRO A 220 13.81 2.37 -16.81
C PRO A 220 15.22 2.23 -16.26
N THR A 221 16.09 1.56 -17.03
CA THR A 221 17.54 1.62 -16.85
C THR A 221 18.08 2.92 -17.49
N VAL A 222 19.00 3.58 -16.83
CA VAL A 222 19.70 4.77 -17.31
C VAL A 222 21.23 4.60 -17.15
N THR A 223 22.01 5.47 -17.80
CA THR A 223 23.46 5.48 -17.64
C THR A 223 23.92 6.62 -16.72
N ASP A 224 25.12 6.51 -16.19
CA ASP A 224 25.74 7.59 -15.39
C ASP A 224 25.83 8.89 -16.21
N GLU A 225 26.18 8.79 -17.50
CA GLU A 225 26.27 9.94 -18.42
C GLU A 225 24.91 10.63 -18.58
N ALA A 226 23.80 9.89 -18.62
CA ALA A 226 22.47 10.48 -18.71
C ALA A 226 22.14 11.28 -17.43
N VAL A 227 22.51 10.78 -16.26
CA VAL A 227 22.34 11.51 -14.99
C VAL A 227 23.22 12.74 -14.93
N LEU A 228 24.50 12.64 -15.37
CA LEU A 228 25.41 13.78 -15.44
C LEU A 228 24.91 14.85 -16.39
N ALA A 229 24.40 14.47 -17.58
CA ALA A 229 23.83 15.38 -18.54
C ALA A 229 22.55 16.08 -18.02
N ALA A 230 21.71 15.36 -17.27
CA ALA A 230 20.52 15.91 -16.64
C ALA A 230 20.84 16.85 -15.48
N ASN A 231 22.02 16.70 -14.86
CA ASN A 231 22.55 17.51 -13.78
C ASN A 231 21.51 17.86 -12.69
N PRO A 232 20.90 16.87 -12.02
CA PRO A 232 19.87 17.10 -11.02
C PRO A 232 20.41 17.88 -9.80
N GLU A 233 19.54 18.68 -9.18
CA GLU A 233 19.89 19.40 -7.94
C GLU A 233 19.89 18.50 -6.71
N ALA A 234 19.19 17.36 -6.77
CA ALA A 234 19.15 16.35 -5.71
C ALA A 234 19.19 14.94 -6.30
N ILE A 235 19.82 14.02 -5.61
CA ILE A 235 19.74 12.58 -5.86
C ILE A 235 19.18 11.92 -4.60
N VAL A 236 18.12 11.15 -4.80
CA VAL A 236 17.42 10.45 -3.71
C VAL A 236 17.40 8.97 -4.00
N THR A 237 17.66 8.15 -2.98
CA THR A 237 17.48 6.69 -3.04
C THR A 237 16.71 6.20 -1.83
N THR A 238 16.41 4.91 -1.79
CA THR A 238 15.85 4.26 -0.59
C THR A 238 16.90 3.46 0.14
N SER A 239 16.78 3.44 1.47
CA SER A 239 17.59 2.59 2.36
C SER A 239 16.76 1.43 2.90
N ALA A 240 17.42 0.36 3.34
CA ALA A 240 16.78 -0.68 4.14
C ALA A 240 16.74 -0.22 5.60
N GLY A 241 15.54 0.15 6.08
CA GLY A 241 15.32 0.62 7.46
C GLY A 241 15.59 2.13 7.66
N ALA A 242 15.14 2.63 8.81
CA ALA A 242 15.06 4.05 9.19
C ALA A 242 16.39 4.75 9.45
N SER A 243 17.48 4.32 8.83
CA SER A 243 18.80 4.91 9.11
C SER A 243 19.01 6.17 8.25
N ARG A 244 18.61 7.33 8.78
CA ARG A 244 19.28 8.61 8.46
C ARG A 244 20.65 8.56 9.14
N THR A 245 21.59 7.80 8.56
CA THR A 245 22.98 7.87 8.99
C THR A 245 23.61 9.07 8.32
N ASP A 246 24.48 9.80 9.04
CA ASP A 246 25.30 10.87 8.49
C ASP A 246 26.27 10.34 7.41
N GLU A 247 26.43 9.02 7.33
CA GLU A 247 27.19 8.37 6.27
C GLU A 247 26.27 8.06 5.07
N PRO A 248 26.64 8.54 3.87
CA PRO A 248 25.88 8.25 2.66
C PRO A 248 25.97 6.76 2.35
N LEU A 249 24.82 6.19 1.97
CA LEU A 249 24.75 4.82 1.47
C LEU A 249 25.81 4.59 0.37
N PRO A 250 26.44 3.41 0.29
CA PRO A 250 27.40 3.10 -0.77
C PRO A 250 26.86 3.38 -2.19
N SER A 251 25.54 3.17 -2.41
CA SER A 251 24.86 3.46 -3.65
C SER A 251 24.83 4.94 -4.01
N LEU A 252 24.87 5.85 -3.03
CA LEU A 252 24.99 7.30 -3.21
C LEU A 252 26.42 7.78 -3.20
N ALA A 253 27.32 7.11 -2.46
CA ALA A 253 28.73 7.49 -2.37
C ALA A 253 29.41 7.51 -3.75
N ARG A 254 28.99 6.65 -4.68
CA ARG A 254 29.50 6.62 -6.06
C ARG A 254 29.41 7.98 -6.76
N TRP A 255 28.35 8.76 -6.53
CA TRP A 255 28.15 10.06 -7.17
C TRP A 255 29.20 11.11 -6.77
N ARG A 256 29.83 10.93 -5.63
CA ARG A 256 30.90 11.83 -5.14
C ARG A 256 32.13 11.87 -6.04
N THR A 257 32.29 10.91 -6.97
CA THR A 257 33.33 10.92 -8.00
C THR A 257 33.14 12.05 -9.03
N TRP A 258 31.96 12.67 -9.07
CA TRP A 258 31.64 13.80 -9.94
C TRP A 258 31.34 15.07 -9.13
N PRO A 259 32.36 15.77 -8.60
CA PRO A 259 32.17 16.92 -7.71
C PRO A 259 31.46 18.11 -8.37
N ALA A 260 31.49 18.18 -9.71
CA ALA A 260 30.79 19.22 -10.49
C ALA A 260 29.28 18.97 -10.62
N LEU A 261 28.80 17.76 -10.31
CA LEU A 261 27.36 17.46 -10.32
C LEU A 261 26.65 18.28 -9.24
N THR A 262 25.62 19.03 -9.62
CA THR A 262 24.95 19.99 -8.71
C THR A 262 24.50 19.34 -7.41
N ALA A 263 23.94 18.13 -7.46
CA ALA A 263 23.54 17.38 -6.26
C ALA A 263 24.73 17.10 -5.33
N VAL A 264 25.92 16.82 -5.87
CA VAL A 264 27.14 16.55 -5.09
C VAL A 264 27.71 17.86 -4.56
N ALA A 265 27.88 18.86 -5.42
CA ALA A 265 28.44 20.16 -5.05
C ALA A 265 27.64 20.84 -3.92
N ARG A 266 26.33 20.58 -3.83
CA ARG A 266 25.44 21.13 -2.80
C ARG A 266 25.13 20.15 -1.67
N ASN A 267 25.78 18.99 -1.63
CA ASN A 267 25.53 17.92 -0.66
C ASN A 267 24.04 17.47 -0.58
N ASN A 268 23.37 17.38 -1.73
CA ASN A 268 21.96 16.99 -1.87
C ASN A 268 21.82 15.51 -2.27
N LEU A 269 22.51 14.63 -1.55
CA LEU A 269 22.41 13.18 -1.67
C LEU A 269 21.60 12.67 -0.49
N PHE A 270 20.39 12.17 -0.72
CA PHE A 270 19.44 11.80 0.34
C PHE A 270 19.06 10.33 0.26
N ALA A 271 18.77 9.73 1.43
CA ALA A 271 18.26 8.39 1.55
C ALA A 271 17.01 8.40 2.42
N ILE A 272 15.96 7.75 1.95
CA ILE A 272 14.66 7.63 2.65
C ILE A 272 14.42 6.15 2.95
N ASP A 273 13.80 5.86 4.08
CA ASP A 273 13.37 4.49 4.40
C ASP A 273 12.46 3.94 3.28
N GLY A 274 12.93 2.85 2.64
CA GLY A 274 12.23 2.22 1.53
C GLY A 274 10.84 1.72 1.93
N ASP A 275 10.66 1.25 3.15
CA ASP A 275 9.39 0.76 3.65
C ASP A 275 8.32 1.87 3.73
N LEU A 276 8.76 3.13 3.91
CA LEU A 276 7.85 4.27 3.94
C LEU A 276 7.51 4.81 2.55
N LEU A 277 8.39 4.61 1.56
CA LEU A 277 8.22 5.26 0.26
C LEU A 277 7.82 4.29 -0.86
N THR A 278 8.25 3.01 -0.79
CA THR A 278 8.00 2.03 -1.86
C THR A 278 6.77 1.15 -1.62
N ARG A 279 6.18 1.20 -0.43
CA ARG A 279 4.95 0.47 -0.10
C ARG A 279 3.74 1.39 -0.25
N PRO A 280 2.86 1.19 -1.25
CA PRO A 280 1.65 2.01 -1.44
C PRO A 280 0.61 1.72 -0.36
N SER A 281 0.86 2.20 0.84
CA SER A 281 0.05 2.10 2.07
C SER A 281 -0.08 3.48 2.71
N PRO A 282 -0.87 3.67 3.77
CA PRO A 282 -0.94 4.97 4.46
C PRO A 282 0.41 5.52 4.94
N ARG A 283 1.40 4.65 5.18
CA ARG A 283 2.76 5.06 5.58
C ARG A 283 3.51 5.86 4.52
N ILE A 284 3.08 5.80 3.26
CA ILE A 284 3.69 6.61 2.20
C ILE A 284 3.59 8.12 2.48
N ALA A 285 2.63 8.55 3.29
CA ALA A 285 2.55 9.94 3.75
C ALA A 285 3.78 10.35 4.59
N GLN A 286 4.34 9.41 5.38
CA GLN A 286 5.56 9.65 6.15
C GLN A 286 6.78 9.70 5.23
N GLY A 287 6.87 8.79 4.24
CA GLY A 287 7.91 8.83 3.21
C GLY A 287 7.85 10.12 2.38
N ALA A 288 6.63 10.57 2.05
CA ALA A 288 6.42 11.83 1.37
C ALA A 288 6.88 13.03 2.21
N ALA A 289 6.57 13.05 3.52
CA ALA A 289 7.04 14.09 4.41
C ALA A 289 8.57 14.17 4.44
N ALA A 290 9.26 13.02 4.53
CA ALA A 290 10.72 12.95 4.51
C ALA A 290 11.30 13.49 3.18
N LEU A 291 10.73 13.08 2.04
CA LEU A 291 11.15 13.60 0.73
C LEU A 291 10.93 15.11 0.62
N CYS A 292 9.80 15.62 1.11
CA CYS A 292 9.51 17.05 1.09
C CYS A 292 10.53 17.85 1.93
N GLU A 293 10.93 17.35 3.09
CA GLU A 293 11.98 17.96 3.92
C GLU A 293 13.34 17.95 3.23
N ASP A 294 13.72 16.84 2.58
CA ASP A 294 14.97 16.73 1.84
C ASP A 294 15.01 17.71 0.66
N LEU A 295 13.91 17.87 -0.08
CA LEU A 295 13.83 18.84 -1.16
C LEU A 295 13.80 20.29 -0.63
N GLU A 296 13.25 20.53 0.56
CA GLU A 296 13.33 21.85 1.20
C GLU A 296 14.77 22.16 1.63
N ALA A 297 15.49 21.19 2.17
CA ALA A 297 16.92 21.33 2.45
C ALA A 297 17.74 21.62 1.17
N ALA A 298 17.42 20.94 0.06
CA ALA A 298 18.05 21.22 -1.23
C ALA A 298 17.79 22.66 -1.74
N ARG A 299 16.58 23.20 -1.52
CA ARG A 299 16.26 24.61 -1.83
C ARG A 299 17.10 25.57 -1.02
N GLY A 300 17.23 25.30 0.28
CA GLY A 300 18.03 26.14 1.19
C GLY A 300 19.53 26.17 0.88
N ARG A 301 20.04 25.16 0.15
CA ARG A 301 21.45 25.09 -0.30
C ARG A 301 21.71 25.72 -1.66
N ARG A 302 20.73 26.34 -2.27
CA ARG A 302 20.94 27.13 -3.49
C ARG A 302 21.77 28.37 -3.17
N PRO A 303 22.67 28.81 -4.09
CA PRO A 303 23.35 30.10 -3.94
C PRO A 303 22.36 31.24 -3.75
N ALA A 304 22.69 32.18 -2.88
CA ALA A 304 21.93 33.46 -2.81
C ALA A 304 21.97 34.12 -4.20
N ARG A 305 20.80 34.60 -4.63
CA ARG A 305 20.68 35.36 -5.90
C ARG A 305 21.21 36.76 -5.72
#